data_270cbd97e137c6f16ef74494621d8cf0
#
_entry.id   270cbd97e137c6f16ef74494621d8cf0
#
_cell.length_a   1.000
_cell.length_b   1.000
_cell.length_c   1.000
_cell.angle_alpha   90.00
_cell.angle_beta   90.00
_cell.angle_gamma   90.00
#
_symmetry.space_group_name_H-M   'P 1'
#
loop_
_entity.id
_entity.type
_entity.pdbx_description
1 polymer ?
#
loop_
_entity_poly.entity_id
_entity_poly.type
_entity_poly.pdbx_seq_one_letter_code
_entity_poly.pdbx_strand_id
1 'polypeptide(L)'
;MDIQTLKELFLTRQSCRSFSSRPVSKEQIEEICSLAALAPSACDLQPWKVYAVTGEKRKPLADFLLESGKAPFVGDAPAFLVIAENPAASQERPTLSYYAPSDTGEFTAHLILAAKAAGLDTCILGWQNRPGLKAVSYTHL
;
A
#
# COMPACT_ATOMS: atom_id res chain seq x y z
N MET A 1 -17.91 16.99 2.39
CA MET A 1 -16.54 17.51 2.17
C MET A 1 -16.64 18.62 1.13
N ASP A 2 -16.09 19.80 1.41
CA ASP A 2 -16.02 20.88 0.44
C ASP A 2 -14.74 20.77 -0.41
N ILE A 3 -14.69 21.50 -1.53
CA ILE A 3 -13.58 21.46 -2.47
C ILE A 3 -12.27 21.95 -1.85
N GLN A 4 -12.34 22.84 -0.86
CA GLN A 4 -11.14 23.38 -0.20
C GLN A 4 -10.47 22.30 0.66
N THR A 5 -11.23 21.52 1.42
CA THR A 5 -10.74 20.38 2.20
C THR A 5 -10.10 19.32 1.29
N LEU A 6 -10.72 19.03 0.15
CA LEU A 6 -10.16 18.11 -0.84
C LEU A 6 -8.84 18.62 -1.43
N LYS A 7 -8.79 19.92 -1.76
CA LYS A 7 -7.58 20.57 -2.26
C LYS A 7 -6.43 20.49 -1.26
N GLU A 8 -6.69 20.74 0.01
CA GLU A 8 -5.70 20.65 1.09
C GLU A 8 -5.17 19.21 1.22
N LEU A 9 -6.03 18.21 1.14
CA LEU A 9 -5.63 16.81 1.16
C LEU A 9 -4.64 16.49 0.02
N PHE A 10 -4.95 16.89 -1.21
CA PHE A 10 -4.06 16.68 -2.35
C PHE A 10 -2.74 17.45 -2.24
N LEU A 11 -2.78 18.71 -1.78
CA LEU A 11 -1.58 19.54 -1.66
C LEU A 11 -0.64 19.06 -0.54
N THR A 12 -1.18 18.50 0.53
CA THR A 12 -0.41 18.07 1.70
C THR A 12 0.06 16.62 1.62
N ARG A 13 -0.59 15.79 0.78
CA ARG A 13 -0.11 14.44 0.53
C ARG A 13 1.23 14.49 -0.22
N GLN A 14 2.25 13.91 0.34
CA GLN A 14 3.58 13.80 -0.28
C GLN A 14 4.20 12.44 0.00
N SER A 15 5.27 12.08 -0.73
CA SER A 15 6.06 10.89 -0.44
C SER A 15 6.95 11.15 0.78
N CYS A 16 6.52 10.65 1.92
CA CYS A 16 7.25 10.77 3.18
C CYS A 16 8.49 9.86 3.18
N ARG A 17 9.63 10.40 3.57
CA ARG A 17 10.90 9.68 3.67
C ARG A 17 11.58 9.85 5.03
N SER A 18 10.80 10.28 6.02
CA SER A 18 11.22 10.36 7.41
C SER A 18 10.03 9.95 8.27
N PHE A 19 10.13 8.81 8.90
CA PHE A 19 9.04 8.22 9.69
C PHE A 19 9.32 8.36 11.17
N SER A 20 8.26 8.54 11.96
CA SER A 20 8.32 8.44 13.41
C SER A 20 8.17 6.99 13.84
N SER A 21 8.68 6.65 15.02
CA SER A 21 8.51 5.33 15.63
C SER A 21 7.10 5.08 16.18
N ARG A 22 6.16 6.03 15.99
CA ARG A 22 4.77 5.87 16.46
C ARG A 22 4.12 4.68 15.75
N PRO A 23 3.62 3.68 16.49
CA PRO A 23 2.98 2.53 15.87
C PRO A 23 1.70 2.93 15.14
N VAL A 24 1.39 2.21 14.08
CA VAL A 24 0.10 2.27 13.38
C VAL A 24 -0.74 1.08 13.85
N SER A 25 -1.96 1.34 14.28
CA SER A 25 -2.83 0.28 14.80
C SER A 25 -3.43 -0.55 13.67
N LYS A 26 -3.87 -1.75 13.99
CA LYS A 26 -4.57 -2.63 13.06
C LYS A 26 -5.86 -1.98 12.56
N GLU A 27 -6.60 -1.36 13.45
CA GLU A 27 -7.88 -0.69 13.16
C GLU A 27 -7.68 0.46 12.17
N GLN A 28 -6.62 1.26 12.33
CA GLN A 28 -6.27 2.33 11.39
C GLN A 28 -5.96 1.76 9.99
N ILE A 29 -5.22 0.66 9.94
CA ILE A 29 -4.90 0.01 8.65
C ILE A 29 -6.16 -0.55 8.00
N GLU A 30 -7.03 -1.22 8.76
CA GLU A 30 -8.29 -1.78 8.26
C GLU A 30 -9.22 -0.69 7.73
N GLU A 31 -9.34 0.44 8.44
CA GLU A 31 -10.14 1.59 8.01
C GLU A 31 -9.61 2.17 6.69
N ILE A 32 -8.30 2.42 6.61
CA ILE A 32 -7.65 2.95 5.40
C ILE A 32 -7.84 2.00 4.21
N CYS A 33 -7.66 0.69 4.41
CA CYS A 33 -7.86 -0.31 3.36
C CYS A 33 -9.32 -0.41 2.93
N SER A 34 -10.26 -0.29 3.86
CA SER A 34 -11.69 -0.31 3.55
C SER A 34 -12.12 0.90 2.72
N LEU A 35 -11.57 2.09 3.02
CA LEU A 35 -11.79 3.28 2.20
C LEU A 35 -11.13 3.14 0.82
N ALA A 36 -9.94 2.57 0.75
CA ALA A 36 -9.25 2.34 -0.51
C ALA A 36 -9.98 1.34 -1.41
N ALA A 37 -10.67 0.36 -0.83
CA ALA A 37 -11.46 -0.63 -1.57
C ALA A 37 -12.70 -0.05 -2.27
N LEU A 38 -13.04 1.21 -2.01
CA LEU A 38 -14.06 1.95 -2.76
C LEU A 38 -13.52 2.49 -4.11
N ALA A 39 -12.25 2.25 -4.43
CA ALA A 39 -11.70 2.59 -5.73
C ALA A 39 -12.44 1.84 -6.84
N PRO A 40 -12.68 2.49 -7.99
CA PRO A 40 -13.25 1.80 -9.13
C PRO A 40 -12.31 0.72 -9.67
N SER A 41 -12.87 -0.28 -10.31
CA SER A 41 -12.13 -1.28 -11.05
C SER A 41 -12.94 -1.80 -12.24
N ALA A 42 -12.29 -2.35 -13.23
CA ALA A 42 -12.97 -2.88 -14.42
C ALA A 42 -14.01 -3.94 -14.02
N CYS A 43 -15.29 -3.66 -14.29
CA CYS A 43 -16.43 -4.54 -13.92
C CYS A 43 -16.45 -4.94 -12.43
N ASP A 44 -16.00 -4.06 -11.56
CA ASP A 44 -15.90 -4.30 -10.11
C ASP A 44 -15.07 -5.56 -9.75
N LEU A 45 -14.03 -5.83 -10.52
CA LEU A 45 -13.19 -7.01 -10.35
C LEU A 45 -12.35 -6.97 -9.08
N GLN A 46 -11.96 -5.78 -8.63
CA GLN A 46 -11.13 -5.55 -7.43
C GLN A 46 -9.87 -6.45 -7.39
N PRO A 47 -8.99 -6.36 -8.40
CA PRO A 47 -7.91 -7.31 -8.60
C PRO A 47 -6.71 -7.08 -7.69
N TRP A 48 -6.92 -6.60 -6.49
CA TRP A 48 -5.88 -6.30 -5.50
C TRP A 48 -6.00 -7.17 -4.26
N LYS A 49 -4.87 -7.38 -3.63
CA LYS A 49 -4.76 -7.97 -2.30
C LYS A 49 -3.73 -7.20 -1.49
N VAL A 50 -4.05 -6.86 -0.25
CA VAL A 50 -3.16 -6.11 0.63
C VAL A 50 -2.66 -7.00 1.76
N TYR A 51 -1.36 -6.98 1.98
CA TYR A 51 -0.73 -7.62 3.11
C TYR A 51 -0.13 -6.53 4.01
N ALA A 52 -0.66 -6.42 5.21
CA ALA A 52 -0.17 -5.47 6.22
C ALA A 52 0.94 -6.13 7.05
N VAL A 53 2.12 -5.55 7.05
CA VAL A 53 3.29 -6.01 7.80
C VAL A 53 3.63 -4.99 8.88
N THR A 54 3.40 -5.37 10.14
CA THR A 54 3.54 -4.49 11.32
C THR A 54 4.34 -5.17 12.44
N GLY A 55 4.67 -4.43 13.48
CA GLY A 55 5.36 -4.96 14.65
C GLY A 55 6.72 -5.59 14.29
N GLU A 56 7.06 -6.67 14.95
CA GLU A 56 8.32 -7.38 14.73
C GLU A 56 8.45 -7.96 13.31
N LYS A 57 7.33 -8.32 12.68
CA LYS A 57 7.31 -8.86 11.33
C LYS A 57 7.77 -7.87 10.26
N ARG A 58 7.75 -6.56 10.55
CA ARG A 58 8.24 -5.53 9.63
C ARG A 58 9.75 -5.56 9.45
N LYS A 59 10.50 -6.03 10.46
CA LYS A 59 11.96 -5.96 10.45
C LYS A 59 12.60 -6.73 9.28
N PRO A 60 12.28 -8.00 9.01
CA PRO A 60 12.86 -8.71 7.87
C PRO A 60 12.57 -8.01 6.52
N LEU A 61 11.39 -7.42 6.38
CA LEU A 61 11.04 -6.68 5.17
C LEU A 61 11.83 -5.36 5.07
N ALA A 62 11.97 -4.62 6.17
CA ALA A 62 12.78 -3.41 6.23
C ALA A 62 14.24 -3.71 5.89
N ASP A 63 14.84 -4.73 6.49
CA ASP A 63 16.22 -5.15 6.25
C ASP A 63 16.42 -5.51 4.76
N PHE A 64 15.53 -6.30 4.18
CA PHE A 64 15.54 -6.62 2.73
C PHE A 64 15.48 -5.37 1.84
N LEU A 65 14.66 -4.38 2.20
CA LEU A 65 14.56 -3.12 1.46
C LEU A 65 15.80 -2.25 1.64
N LEU A 66 16.38 -2.22 2.84
CA LEU A 66 17.61 -1.48 3.14
C LEU A 66 18.81 -2.02 2.37
N GLU A 67 18.96 -3.35 2.25
CA GLU A 67 20.02 -3.99 1.47
C GLU A 67 20.03 -3.54 0.00
N SER A 68 18.90 -3.08 -0.49
CA SER A 68 18.81 -2.53 -1.84
C SER A 68 19.56 -1.22 -2.03
N GLY A 69 19.83 -0.50 -0.97
CA GLY A 69 20.43 0.85 -0.97
C GLY A 69 19.54 1.96 -1.54
N LYS A 70 18.32 1.63 -1.99
CA LYS A 70 17.44 2.59 -2.68
C LYS A 70 16.47 3.33 -1.75
N ALA A 71 16.27 2.83 -0.54
CA ALA A 71 15.35 3.43 0.43
C ALA A 71 15.92 3.38 1.86
N PRO A 72 16.93 4.15 2.16
CA PRO A 72 17.56 4.14 3.49
C PRO A 72 16.60 4.56 4.62
N PHE A 73 15.47 5.18 4.29
CA PHE A 73 14.46 5.68 5.23
C PHE A 73 13.45 4.62 5.69
N VAL A 74 13.43 3.41 5.11
CA VAL A 74 12.40 2.42 5.43
C VAL A 74 12.60 1.73 6.79
N GLY A 75 13.79 1.81 7.37
CA GLY A 75 14.09 1.18 8.67
C GLY A 75 13.17 1.65 9.79
N ASP A 76 12.78 2.92 9.78
CA ASP A 76 11.92 3.53 10.79
C ASP A 76 10.42 3.48 10.45
N ALA A 77 10.05 3.00 9.26
CA ALA A 77 8.65 2.89 8.87
C ALA A 77 7.89 1.95 9.84
N PRO A 78 6.79 2.41 10.47
CA PRO A 78 6.08 1.61 11.48
C PRO A 78 5.26 0.47 10.88
N ALA A 79 4.95 0.54 9.58
CA ALA A 79 4.18 -0.47 8.85
C ALA A 79 4.54 -0.48 7.37
N PHE A 80 4.33 -1.63 6.74
CA PHE A 80 4.35 -1.78 5.28
C PHE A 80 3.03 -2.37 4.82
N LEU A 81 2.49 -1.83 3.73
CA LEU A 81 1.36 -2.40 3.01
C LEU A 81 1.87 -2.91 1.66
N VAL A 82 1.96 -4.22 1.52
CA VAL A 82 2.34 -4.86 0.26
C VAL A 82 1.07 -5.06 -0.55
N ILE A 83 0.97 -4.33 -1.66
CA ILE A 83 -0.16 -4.42 -2.58
C ILE A 83 0.23 -5.37 -3.70
N ALA A 84 -0.53 -6.43 -3.85
CA ALA A 84 -0.32 -7.45 -4.87
C ALA A 84 -1.57 -7.62 -5.74
N GLU A 85 -1.39 -8.09 -6.95
CA GLU A 85 -2.50 -8.57 -7.75
C GLU A 85 -3.14 -9.80 -7.09
N ASN A 86 -4.46 -9.86 -7.11
CA ASN A 86 -5.23 -11.03 -6.69
C ASN A 86 -5.41 -11.99 -7.88
N PRO A 87 -4.65 -13.10 -7.95
CA PRO A 87 -4.71 -14.00 -9.09
C PRO A 87 -6.10 -14.63 -9.30
N ALA A 88 -6.88 -14.82 -8.23
CA ALA A 88 -8.22 -15.39 -8.33
C ALA A 88 -9.16 -14.48 -9.15
N ALA A 89 -9.10 -13.16 -8.94
CA ALA A 89 -9.88 -12.20 -9.71
C ALA A 89 -9.50 -12.25 -11.20
N SER A 90 -8.20 -12.28 -11.52
CA SER A 90 -7.71 -12.37 -12.90
C SER A 90 -8.06 -13.71 -13.57
N GLN A 91 -8.14 -14.81 -12.81
CA GLN A 91 -8.53 -16.12 -13.31
C GLN A 91 -10.04 -16.22 -13.57
N GLU A 92 -10.87 -15.61 -12.73
CA GLU A 92 -12.32 -15.58 -12.91
C GLU A 92 -12.72 -14.85 -14.20
N ARG A 93 -12.03 -13.79 -14.55
CA ARG A 93 -12.27 -12.98 -15.76
C ARG A 93 -10.97 -12.66 -16.50
N PRO A 94 -10.40 -13.62 -17.23
CA PRO A 94 -9.08 -13.46 -17.88
C PRO A 94 -8.99 -12.28 -18.84
N THR A 95 -10.09 -11.93 -19.52
CA THR A 95 -10.15 -10.79 -20.45
C THR A 95 -10.03 -9.44 -19.75
N LEU A 96 -10.31 -9.37 -18.45
CA LEU A 96 -10.19 -8.15 -17.65
C LEU A 96 -8.84 -8.04 -16.94
N SER A 97 -8.01 -9.09 -16.93
CA SER A 97 -6.69 -9.06 -16.29
C SER A 97 -5.77 -7.97 -16.84
N TYR A 98 -6.01 -7.55 -18.09
CA TYR A 98 -5.30 -6.42 -18.71
C TYR A 98 -5.44 -5.11 -17.90
N TYR A 99 -6.57 -4.92 -17.22
CA TYR A 99 -6.84 -3.72 -16.42
C TYR A 99 -6.28 -3.79 -14.99
N ALA A 100 -5.87 -4.97 -14.52
CA ALA A 100 -5.43 -5.17 -13.13
C ALA A 100 -4.32 -4.21 -12.66
N PRO A 101 -3.31 -3.86 -13.48
CA PRO A 101 -2.30 -2.87 -13.08
C PRO A 101 -2.89 -1.46 -12.91
N SER A 102 -3.82 -1.05 -13.79
CA SER A 102 -4.50 0.24 -13.69
C SER A 102 -5.39 0.30 -12.45
N ASP A 103 -6.25 -0.72 -12.28
CA ASP A 103 -7.17 -0.84 -11.15
C ASP A 103 -6.40 -0.85 -9.81
N THR A 104 -5.27 -1.56 -9.75
CA THR A 104 -4.39 -1.56 -8.58
C THR A 104 -3.76 -0.18 -8.33
N GLY A 105 -3.45 0.57 -9.39
CA GLY A 105 -3.00 1.95 -9.30
C GLY A 105 -4.07 2.87 -8.71
N GLU A 106 -5.32 2.72 -9.12
CA GLU A 106 -6.47 3.46 -8.58
C GLU A 106 -6.70 3.14 -7.10
N PHE A 107 -6.68 1.87 -6.74
CA PHE A 107 -6.70 1.44 -5.33
C PHE A 107 -5.57 2.08 -4.53
N THR A 108 -4.34 2.07 -5.05
CA THR A 108 -3.18 2.66 -4.39
C THR A 108 -3.33 4.17 -4.20
N ALA A 109 -3.90 4.87 -5.18
CA ALA A 109 -4.18 6.31 -5.07
C ALA A 109 -5.20 6.59 -3.96
N HIS A 110 -6.26 5.82 -3.87
CA HIS A 110 -7.24 5.92 -2.78
C HIS A 110 -6.59 5.62 -1.42
N LEU A 111 -5.76 4.59 -1.34
CA LEU A 111 -5.07 4.19 -0.12
C LEU A 111 -4.20 5.31 0.47
N ILE A 112 -3.38 5.95 -0.37
CA ILE A 112 -2.48 7.02 0.11
C ILE A 112 -3.23 8.28 0.52
N LEU A 113 -4.38 8.57 -0.11
CA LEU A 113 -5.25 9.68 0.28
C LEU A 113 -6.01 9.37 1.57
N ALA A 114 -6.54 8.16 1.73
CA ALA A 114 -7.17 7.71 2.96
C ALA A 114 -6.18 7.73 4.14
N ALA A 115 -4.96 7.24 3.92
CA ALA A 115 -3.89 7.32 4.93
C ALA A 115 -3.60 8.76 5.34
N LYS A 116 -3.48 9.68 4.37
CA LYS A 116 -3.26 11.10 4.65
C LYS A 116 -4.42 11.72 5.43
N ALA A 117 -5.65 11.40 5.08
CA ALA A 117 -6.84 11.85 5.82
C ALA A 117 -6.88 11.31 7.26
N ALA A 118 -6.35 10.11 7.48
CA ALA A 118 -6.17 9.49 8.81
C ALA A 118 -4.94 10.02 9.59
N GLY A 119 -4.25 11.05 9.08
CA GLY A 119 -3.06 11.63 9.73
C GLY A 119 -1.79 10.79 9.58
N LEU A 120 -1.74 9.91 8.58
CA LEU A 120 -0.57 9.09 8.26
C LEU A 120 0.03 9.52 6.92
N ASP A 121 1.35 9.62 6.89
CA ASP A 121 2.08 9.87 5.66
C ASP A 121 2.63 8.56 5.07
N THR A 122 2.73 8.51 3.75
CA THR A 122 3.11 7.30 3.02
C THR A 122 4.22 7.57 2.01
N CYS A 123 4.92 6.50 1.60
CA CYS A 123 5.83 6.51 0.47
C CYS A 123 5.63 5.24 -0.36
N ILE A 124 5.25 5.39 -1.63
CA ILE A 124 5.13 4.25 -2.55
C ILE A 124 6.54 3.81 -2.95
N LEU A 125 6.79 2.50 -2.84
CA LEU A 125 8.03 1.85 -3.25
C LEU A 125 7.78 0.98 -4.48
N GLY A 126 8.49 1.26 -5.57
CA GLY A 126 8.29 0.62 -6.87
C GLY A 126 9.18 -0.61 -7.12
N TRP A 127 9.43 -1.46 -6.12
CA TRP A 127 10.34 -2.60 -6.28
C TRP A 127 9.66 -3.96 -6.23
N GLN A 128 8.47 -4.03 -6.79
CA GLN A 128 7.57 -5.19 -6.69
C GLN A 128 8.15 -6.48 -7.26
N ASN A 129 9.03 -6.40 -8.25
CA ASN A 129 9.51 -7.55 -9.01
C ASN A 129 10.83 -8.13 -8.51
N ARG A 130 11.23 -7.86 -7.25
CA ARG A 130 12.49 -8.40 -6.73
C ARG A 130 12.32 -9.85 -6.29
N PRO A 131 13.21 -10.75 -6.73
CA PRO A 131 13.33 -12.07 -6.12
C PRO A 131 13.53 -11.91 -4.60
N GLY A 132 12.87 -12.68 -3.79
CA GLY A 132 12.98 -12.59 -2.34
C GLY A 132 11.95 -11.69 -1.66
N LEU A 133 11.36 -10.69 -2.32
CA LEU A 133 10.28 -9.90 -1.72
C LEU A 133 9.12 -10.80 -1.25
N LYS A 134 8.78 -11.79 -2.06
CA LYS A 134 7.78 -12.79 -1.72
C LYS A 134 8.14 -13.56 -0.44
N ALA A 135 9.40 -13.98 -0.31
CA ALA A 135 9.85 -14.73 0.86
C ALA A 135 9.72 -13.94 2.16
N VAL A 136 10.04 -12.62 2.15
CA VAL A 136 9.99 -11.79 3.36
C VAL A 136 8.62 -11.17 3.63
N SER A 137 7.71 -11.11 2.65
CA SER A 137 6.38 -10.50 2.82
C SER A 137 5.24 -11.51 2.94
N TYR A 138 5.37 -12.73 2.37
CA TYR A 138 4.30 -13.73 2.35
C TYR A 138 4.51 -14.90 3.31
N THR A 139 5.73 -15.15 3.79
CA THR A 139 6.00 -16.24 4.75
C THR A 139 5.51 -15.94 6.17
N HIS A 140 5.05 -14.73 6.42
CA HIS A 140 4.64 -14.26 7.75
C HIS A 140 3.16 -13.87 7.84
N LEU A 141 2.35 -14.24 6.83
CA LEU A 141 0.92 -13.96 6.76
C LEU A 141 0.07 -15.20 6.97
#